data_b59bf6c98c274f1c3695fe5da1874ca9
#
_entry.id   b59bf6c98c274f1c3695fe5da1874ca9
#
_cell.length_a   1.000
_cell.length_b   1.000
_cell.length_c   1.000
_cell.angle_alpha   90.00
_cell.angle_beta   90.00
_cell.angle_gamma   90.00
#
_symmetry.space_group_name_H-M   'P 1'
#
loop_
_entity.id
_entity.type
_entity.pdbx_description
1 polymer ?
#
loop_
_entity_poly.entity_id
_entity_poly.type
_entity_poly.pdbx_seq_one_letter_code
_entity_poly.pdbx_strand_id
1 'polypeptide(L)'
;MDCFAEKELRLEQLLPLIEETLGKGNTVRFSPRGISMLPMLRQRRDTVILSPVVGELKKYDIPLYRRDNGAFVLHRIVEVGDALTCVGDNQYDFERGIRRDQVIGVVTAFTRDGKTVEVTDFRYQLYCRLWHWSRPVRHLLGRMKGVLRRWIR
;
A
#
# COMPACT_ATOMS: atom_id res chain seq x y z
N MET A 1 -27.55 1.70 -25.90
CA MET A 1 -26.07 1.75 -25.80
C MET A 1 -25.73 2.60 -24.59
N ASP A 2 -25.81 2.00 -23.42
CA ASP A 2 -25.59 2.72 -22.17
C ASP A 2 -24.11 2.76 -21.88
N CYS A 3 -23.53 3.93 -22.09
CA CYS A 3 -22.19 4.26 -21.65
C CYS A 3 -22.27 4.39 -20.10
N PHE A 4 -21.96 3.30 -19.39
CA PHE A 4 -21.71 3.38 -17.97
C PHE A 4 -20.48 4.25 -17.78
N ALA A 5 -20.71 5.53 -17.53
CA ALA A 5 -19.71 6.42 -16.97
C ALA A 5 -19.36 5.84 -15.59
N GLU A 6 -18.30 5.07 -15.53
CA GLU A 6 -17.73 4.55 -14.28
C GLU A 6 -17.30 5.76 -13.46
N LYS A 7 -18.22 6.23 -12.60
CA LYS A 7 -17.98 7.36 -11.70
C LYS A 7 -16.87 6.91 -10.75
N GLU A 8 -15.65 7.33 -11.04
CA GLU A 8 -14.49 7.02 -10.18
C GLU A 8 -14.73 7.62 -8.79
N LEU A 9 -15.32 6.82 -7.90
CA LEU A 9 -15.51 7.20 -6.51
C LEU A 9 -14.13 7.33 -5.84
N ARG A 10 -13.93 8.40 -5.10
CA ARG A 10 -12.72 8.58 -4.30
C ARG A 10 -12.78 7.64 -3.10
N LEU A 11 -11.62 7.19 -2.64
CA LEU A 11 -11.52 6.27 -1.50
C LEU A 11 -12.23 6.86 -0.26
N GLU A 12 -12.18 8.16 -0.07
CA GLU A 12 -12.86 8.88 1.02
C GLU A 12 -14.39 8.72 0.98
N GLN A 13 -14.98 8.60 -0.21
CA GLN A 13 -16.42 8.40 -0.39
C GLN A 13 -16.84 6.96 -0.13
N LEU A 14 -15.92 6.01 -0.33
CA LEU A 14 -16.14 4.57 -0.11
C LEU A 14 -15.86 4.15 1.32
N LEU A 15 -15.19 4.99 2.10
CA LEU A 15 -14.71 4.61 3.42
C LEU A 15 -15.78 4.09 4.37
N PRO A 16 -16.95 4.74 4.54
CA PRO A 16 -17.99 4.23 5.43
C PRO A 16 -18.41 2.80 5.05
N LEU A 17 -18.49 2.52 3.75
CA LEU A 17 -18.82 1.18 3.24
C LEU A 17 -17.68 0.18 3.49
N ILE A 18 -16.44 0.63 3.35
CA ILE A 18 -15.26 -0.19 3.64
C ILE A 18 -15.24 -0.57 5.12
N GLU A 19 -15.37 0.40 6.01
CA GLU A 19 -15.39 0.18 7.47
C GLU A 19 -16.54 -0.73 7.89
N GLU A 20 -17.75 -0.51 7.36
CA GLU A 20 -18.91 -1.37 7.63
C GLU A 20 -18.67 -2.81 7.14
N THR A 21 -18.13 -2.97 5.94
CA THR A 21 -17.88 -4.29 5.35
C THR A 21 -16.83 -5.06 6.13
N LEU A 22 -15.74 -4.39 6.50
CA LEU A 22 -14.68 -4.97 7.32
C LEU A 22 -15.17 -5.27 8.74
N GLY A 23 -16.00 -4.38 9.32
CA GLY A 23 -16.60 -4.59 10.64
C GLY A 23 -17.50 -5.82 10.73
N LYS A 24 -18.08 -6.25 9.60
CA LYS A 24 -18.83 -7.51 9.47
C LYS A 24 -17.94 -8.74 9.23
N GLY A 25 -16.61 -8.58 9.23
CA GLY A 25 -15.66 -9.65 8.96
C GLY A 25 -15.47 -9.98 7.47
N ASN A 26 -16.07 -9.19 6.57
CA ASN A 26 -15.95 -9.38 5.13
C ASN A 26 -14.72 -8.67 4.56
N THR A 27 -14.37 -9.00 3.33
CA THR A 27 -13.25 -8.38 2.61
C THR A 27 -13.74 -7.32 1.62
N VAL A 28 -12.88 -6.35 1.33
CA VAL A 28 -13.14 -5.32 0.32
C VAL A 28 -12.11 -5.43 -0.79
N ARG A 29 -12.57 -5.34 -2.03
CA ARG A 29 -11.70 -5.31 -3.21
C ARG A 29 -11.73 -3.92 -3.85
N PHE A 30 -10.56 -3.33 -4.08
CA PHE A 30 -10.46 -2.05 -4.79
C PHE A 30 -9.13 -1.92 -5.51
N SER A 31 -9.07 -1.00 -6.50
CA SER A 31 -7.83 -0.67 -7.19
C SER A 31 -7.19 0.55 -6.54
N PRO A 32 -5.96 0.44 -6.00
CA PRO A 32 -5.30 1.57 -5.36
C PRO A 32 -4.92 2.64 -6.38
N ARG A 33 -4.93 3.88 -5.93
CA ARG A 33 -4.49 5.04 -6.72
C ARG A 33 -3.13 5.51 -6.25
N GLY A 34 -2.42 6.19 -7.15
CA GLY A 34 -1.10 6.72 -6.87
C GLY A 34 0.03 5.75 -7.20
N ILE A 35 1.24 6.26 -7.08
CA ILE A 35 2.46 5.57 -7.50
C ILE A 35 3.35 5.16 -6.31
N SER A 36 2.91 5.41 -5.08
CA SER A 36 3.73 5.18 -3.88
C SER A 36 4.08 3.70 -3.66
N MET A 37 3.23 2.79 -4.15
CA MET A 37 3.42 1.34 -4.01
C MET A 37 4.00 0.66 -5.27
N LEU A 38 4.48 1.43 -6.26
CA LEU A 38 5.20 0.87 -7.39
C LEU A 38 6.53 0.23 -6.93
N PRO A 39 7.01 -0.80 -7.58
CA PRO A 39 6.45 -1.54 -8.71
C PRO A 39 5.45 -2.63 -8.28
N MET A 40 5.23 -2.80 -6.97
CA MET A 40 4.40 -3.88 -6.45
C MET A 40 2.92 -3.72 -6.85
N LEU A 41 2.34 -2.53 -6.65
CA LEU A 41 0.96 -2.24 -7.01
C LEU A 41 0.93 -1.14 -8.08
N ARG A 42 0.32 -1.45 -9.22
CA ARG A 42 0.16 -0.52 -10.34
C ARG A 42 -1.25 0.05 -10.31
N GLN A 43 -1.35 1.36 -10.19
CA GLN A 43 -2.66 2.03 -10.19
C GLN A 43 -3.48 1.69 -11.45
N ARG A 44 -4.79 1.53 -11.31
CA ARG A 44 -5.75 1.21 -12.38
C ARG A 44 -5.53 -0.14 -13.09
N ARG A 45 -4.56 -0.92 -12.66
CA ARG A 45 -4.26 -2.24 -13.27
C ARG A 45 -4.36 -3.36 -12.25
N ASP A 46 -3.82 -3.13 -11.07
CA ASP A 46 -3.80 -4.12 -10.02
C ASP A 46 -4.92 -3.82 -9.01
N THR A 47 -5.42 -4.86 -8.37
CA THR A 47 -6.50 -4.78 -7.38
C THR A 47 -6.01 -5.38 -6.07
N VAL A 48 -6.32 -4.76 -4.95
CA VAL A 48 -6.02 -5.31 -3.61
C VAL A 48 -7.28 -5.87 -2.96
N ILE A 49 -7.08 -6.91 -2.16
CA ILE A 49 -8.09 -7.47 -1.27
C ILE A 49 -7.70 -7.03 0.14
N LEU A 50 -8.54 -6.19 0.71
CA LEU A 50 -8.40 -5.68 2.08
C LEU A 50 -9.26 -6.52 3.00
N SER A 51 -8.69 -6.96 4.11
CA SER A 51 -9.37 -7.75 5.15
C SER A 51 -9.34 -7.01 6.48
N PRO A 52 -10.22 -7.33 7.42
CA PRO A 52 -10.09 -6.87 8.80
C PRO A 52 -8.73 -7.27 9.37
N VAL A 53 -8.23 -6.45 10.30
CA VAL A 53 -7.02 -6.81 11.05
C VAL A 53 -7.38 -7.89 12.07
N VAL A 54 -6.80 -9.07 11.90
CA VAL A 54 -6.94 -10.20 12.84
C VAL A 54 -5.58 -10.49 13.46
N GLY A 55 -5.50 -10.32 14.78
CA GLY A 55 -4.24 -10.47 15.53
C GLY A 55 -3.31 -9.27 15.35
N GLU A 56 -2.00 -9.52 15.39
CA GLU A 56 -0.99 -8.48 15.35
C GLU A 56 -0.52 -8.20 13.92
N LEU A 57 -0.37 -6.91 13.61
CA LEU A 57 0.28 -6.46 12.39
C LEU A 57 1.78 -6.78 12.44
N LYS A 58 2.32 -7.20 11.32
CA LYS A 58 3.71 -7.66 11.18
C LYS A 58 4.49 -6.79 10.21
N LYS A 59 5.80 -6.85 10.32
CA LYS A 59 6.70 -6.27 9.32
C LYS A 59 6.38 -6.86 7.93
N TYR A 60 6.28 -5.97 6.96
CA TYR A 60 5.91 -6.18 5.56
C TYR A 60 4.41 -6.27 5.29
N ASP A 61 3.54 -6.28 6.27
CA ASP A 61 2.12 -6.07 6.04
C ASP A 61 1.85 -4.72 5.37
N ILE A 62 0.76 -4.64 4.64
CA ILE A 62 0.34 -3.41 3.96
C ILE A 62 -1.01 -2.99 4.53
N PRO A 63 -1.03 -2.17 5.59
CA PRO A 63 -2.26 -1.59 6.12
C PRO A 63 -2.80 -0.49 5.22
N LEU A 64 -4.11 -0.38 5.16
CA LEU A 64 -4.82 0.85 4.83
C LEU A 64 -5.02 1.62 6.14
N TYR A 65 -4.49 2.82 6.25
CA TYR A 65 -4.62 3.64 7.45
C TYR A 65 -4.97 5.09 7.13
N ARG A 66 -5.55 5.77 8.11
CA ARG A 66 -5.89 7.19 8.03
C ARG A 66 -4.85 8.02 8.76
N ARG A 67 -4.25 8.98 8.08
CA ARG A 67 -3.38 9.98 8.69
C ARG A 67 -4.18 10.95 9.56
N ASP A 68 -3.52 11.67 10.46
CA ASP A 68 -4.15 12.69 11.31
C ASP A 68 -4.76 13.84 10.50
N ASN A 69 -4.27 14.11 9.30
CA ASN A 69 -4.84 15.07 8.35
C ASN A 69 -6.05 14.53 7.56
N GLY A 70 -6.51 13.32 7.86
CA GLY A 70 -7.66 12.68 7.21
C GLY A 70 -7.35 11.91 5.92
N ALA A 71 -6.15 12.01 5.37
CA ALA A 71 -5.77 11.30 4.15
C ALA A 71 -5.63 9.78 4.39
N PHE A 72 -6.08 9.00 3.41
CA PHE A 72 -5.95 7.53 3.43
C PHE A 72 -4.74 7.08 2.66
N VAL A 73 -4.00 6.15 3.24
CA VAL A 73 -2.73 5.71 2.72
C VAL A 73 -2.63 4.18 2.80
N LEU A 74 -2.10 3.60 1.74
CA LEU A 74 -1.75 2.20 1.66
C LEU A 74 -0.23 2.10 1.52
N HIS A 75 0.47 1.83 2.61
CA HIS A 75 1.93 1.69 2.64
C HIS A 75 2.35 0.43 3.39
N ARG A 76 3.61 0.06 3.23
CA ARG A 76 4.18 -1.15 3.85
C ARG A 76 4.75 -0.84 5.22
N ILE A 77 4.44 -1.69 6.21
CA ILE A 77 5.09 -1.66 7.52
C ILE A 77 6.54 -2.12 7.39
N VAL A 78 7.46 -1.31 7.87
CA VAL A 78 8.89 -1.63 7.91
C VAL A 78 9.43 -1.81 9.32
N GLU A 79 8.70 -1.29 10.30
CA GLU A 79 9.02 -1.46 11.72
C GLU A 79 7.74 -1.54 12.54
N VAL A 80 7.71 -2.44 13.50
CA VAL A 80 6.63 -2.63 14.46
C VAL A 80 7.17 -2.40 15.85
N GLY A 81 6.62 -1.43 16.55
CA GLY A 81 6.92 -1.06 17.94
C GLY A 81 5.63 -0.65 18.65
N ASP A 82 5.71 0.29 19.58
CA ASP A 82 4.53 0.91 20.19
C ASP A 82 3.66 1.56 19.15
N ALA A 83 4.27 2.18 18.14
CA ALA A 83 3.65 2.65 16.91
C ALA A 83 4.30 1.97 15.70
N LEU A 84 3.62 2.06 14.56
CA LEU A 84 4.10 1.50 13.30
C LEU A 84 4.92 2.54 12.54
N THR A 85 5.95 2.06 11.83
CA THR A 85 6.65 2.84 10.80
C THR A 85 6.30 2.25 9.44
N CYS A 86 5.74 3.08 8.56
CA CYS A 86 5.31 2.68 7.22
C CYS A 86 6.07 3.46 6.14
N VAL A 87 6.13 2.88 4.94
CA VAL A 87 6.71 3.53 3.77
C VAL A 87 6.16 2.92 2.48
N GLY A 88 5.93 3.74 1.47
CA GLY A 88 5.60 3.27 0.14
C GLY A 88 6.79 2.56 -0.53
N ASP A 89 6.53 1.54 -1.33
CA ASP A 89 7.58 0.78 -2.03
C ASP A 89 8.41 1.67 -2.97
N ASN A 90 7.80 2.73 -3.50
CA ASN A 90 8.42 3.73 -4.37
C ASN A 90 8.83 5.02 -3.64
N GLN A 91 8.84 5.01 -2.31
CA GLN A 91 9.17 6.17 -1.50
C GLN A 91 10.41 5.89 -0.64
N TYR A 92 11.04 6.97 -0.20
CA TYR A 92 12.23 6.91 0.67
C TYR A 92 11.95 7.46 2.06
N ASP A 93 10.94 8.32 2.19
CA ASP A 93 10.57 8.93 3.46
C ASP A 93 9.69 8.00 4.29
N PHE A 94 10.10 7.75 5.51
CA PHE A 94 9.39 6.89 6.46
C PHE A 94 8.32 7.68 7.20
N GLU A 95 7.10 7.16 7.23
CA GLU A 95 6.04 7.65 8.10
C GLU A 95 6.11 6.91 9.43
N ARG A 96 6.53 7.62 10.47
CA ARG A 96 6.63 7.10 11.84
C ARG A 96 5.43 7.51 12.68
N GLY A 97 5.19 6.76 13.75
CA GLY A 97 4.16 7.11 14.72
C GLY A 97 2.74 6.79 14.27
N ILE A 98 2.57 5.88 13.31
CA ILE A 98 1.25 5.42 12.90
C ILE A 98 0.67 4.54 14.02
N ARG A 99 -0.42 4.99 14.63
CA ARG A 99 -1.09 4.27 15.71
C ARG A 99 -1.94 3.13 15.13
N ARG A 100 -2.13 2.08 15.91
CA ARG A 100 -2.95 0.93 15.48
C ARG A 100 -4.42 1.28 15.28
N ASP A 101 -4.95 2.25 16.03
CA ASP A 101 -6.32 2.76 15.87
C ASP A 101 -6.56 3.52 14.56
N GLN A 102 -5.49 3.94 13.88
CA GLN A 102 -5.56 4.55 12.55
C GLN A 102 -5.70 3.51 11.43
N VAL A 103 -5.43 2.23 11.72
CA VAL A 103 -5.47 1.16 10.72
C VAL A 103 -6.89 0.68 10.51
N ILE A 104 -7.36 0.73 9.28
CA ILE A 104 -8.73 0.36 8.86
C ILE A 104 -8.79 -1.11 8.47
N GLY A 105 -7.75 -1.61 7.81
CA GLY A 105 -7.65 -2.99 7.37
C GLY A 105 -6.26 -3.29 6.83
N VAL A 106 -6.03 -4.53 6.46
CA VAL A 106 -4.74 -5.01 5.94
C VAL A 106 -4.93 -5.76 4.63
N VAL A 107 -4.00 -5.57 3.70
CA VAL A 107 -4.02 -6.30 2.42
C VAL A 107 -3.63 -7.76 2.68
N THR A 108 -4.49 -8.68 2.29
CA THR A 108 -4.24 -10.13 2.38
C THR A 108 -3.92 -10.77 1.04
N ALA A 109 -4.35 -10.15 -0.06
CA ALA A 109 -4.01 -10.57 -1.40
C ALA A 109 -4.08 -9.40 -2.38
N PHE A 110 -3.49 -9.55 -3.55
CA PHE A 110 -3.64 -8.62 -4.66
C PHE A 110 -3.72 -9.37 -5.99
N THR A 111 -4.41 -8.78 -6.95
CA THR A 111 -4.52 -9.35 -8.30
C THR A 111 -3.64 -8.55 -9.25
N ARG A 112 -2.79 -9.24 -9.97
CA ARG A 112 -1.86 -8.69 -10.96
C ARG A 112 -1.92 -9.49 -12.25
N ASP A 113 -2.20 -8.82 -13.37
CA ASP A 113 -2.30 -9.45 -14.70
C ASP A 113 -3.21 -10.71 -14.69
N GLY A 114 -4.36 -10.62 -14.00
CA GLY A 114 -5.34 -11.68 -13.88
C GLY A 114 -5.01 -12.78 -12.88
N LYS A 115 -3.84 -12.72 -12.22
CA LYS A 115 -3.43 -13.69 -11.19
C LYS A 115 -3.54 -13.08 -9.80
N THR A 116 -4.17 -13.80 -8.89
CA THR A 116 -4.22 -13.42 -7.47
C THR A 116 -2.99 -13.97 -6.75
N VAL A 117 -2.32 -13.12 -6.01
CA VAL A 117 -1.15 -13.44 -5.17
C VAL A 117 -1.52 -13.13 -3.72
N GLU A 118 -1.38 -14.10 -2.85
CA GLU A 118 -1.56 -13.90 -1.41
C GLU A 118 -0.30 -13.32 -0.77
N VAL A 119 -0.47 -12.51 0.25
CA VAL A 119 0.67 -11.93 0.99
C VAL A 119 1.47 -12.99 1.76
N THR A 120 0.92 -14.19 1.94
CA THR A 120 1.58 -15.36 2.53
C THR A 120 2.44 -16.13 1.54
N ASP A 121 2.32 -15.87 0.24
CA ASP A 121 3.11 -16.52 -0.80
C ASP A 121 4.61 -16.29 -0.57
N PHE A 122 5.39 -17.38 -0.63
CA PHE A 122 6.84 -17.34 -0.38
C PHE A 122 7.58 -16.40 -1.33
N ARG A 123 7.22 -16.39 -2.62
CA ARG A 123 7.85 -15.52 -3.62
C ARG A 123 7.59 -14.05 -3.32
N TYR A 124 6.36 -13.75 -2.90
CA TYR A 124 5.99 -12.41 -2.47
C TYR A 124 6.75 -11.99 -1.20
N GLN A 125 6.85 -12.87 -0.21
CA GLN A 125 7.61 -12.62 1.02
C GLN A 125 9.11 -12.39 0.73
N LEU A 126 9.68 -13.16 -0.19
CA LEU A 126 11.07 -12.97 -0.64
C LEU A 126 11.23 -11.60 -1.33
N TYR A 127 10.28 -11.25 -2.23
CA TYR A 127 10.25 -9.93 -2.86
C TYR A 127 10.26 -8.81 -1.81
N CYS A 128 9.41 -8.88 -0.78
CA CYS A 128 9.34 -7.86 0.27
C CYS A 128 10.69 -7.64 0.96
N ARG A 129 11.38 -8.73 1.29
CA ARG A 129 12.70 -8.65 1.94
C ARG A 129 13.76 -8.05 1.02
N LEU A 130 13.87 -8.55 -0.20
CA LEU A 130 14.83 -8.05 -1.19
C LEU A 130 14.55 -6.59 -1.55
N TRP A 131 13.28 -6.22 -1.71
CA TRP A 131 12.88 -4.85 -2.01
C TRP A 131 13.20 -3.88 -0.87
N HIS A 132 12.97 -4.30 0.36
CA HIS A 132 13.34 -3.52 1.54
C HIS A 132 14.87 -3.38 1.66
N TRP A 133 15.60 -4.46 1.49
CA TRP A 133 17.07 -4.50 1.57
C TRP A 133 17.75 -3.65 0.48
N SER A 134 17.20 -3.65 -0.73
CA SER A 134 17.74 -2.86 -1.85
C SER A 134 17.47 -1.34 -1.72
N ARG A 135 16.68 -0.91 -0.74
CA ARG A 135 16.28 0.50 -0.58
C ARG A 135 17.45 1.49 -0.53
N PRO A 136 18.53 1.29 0.25
CA PRO A 136 19.66 2.22 0.28
C PRO A 136 20.31 2.39 -1.09
N VAL A 137 20.50 1.28 -1.81
CA VAL A 137 21.10 1.30 -3.15
C VAL A 137 20.20 2.04 -4.14
N ARG A 138 18.90 1.77 -4.12
CA ARG A 138 17.92 2.48 -4.98
C ARG A 138 17.87 3.96 -4.68
N HIS A 139 17.97 4.35 -3.41
CA HIS A 139 18.02 5.76 -2.99
C HIS A 139 19.26 6.46 -3.57
N LEU A 140 20.43 5.82 -3.45
CA LEU A 140 21.69 6.36 -4.00
C LEU A 140 21.59 6.54 -5.52
N LEU A 141 21.12 5.52 -6.24
CA LEU A 141 20.93 5.56 -7.70
C LEU A 141 19.91 6.62 -8.12
N GLY A 142 18.85 6.81 -7.35
CA GLY A 142 17.84 7.85 -7.59
C GLY A 142 18.42 9.26 -7.46
N ARG A 143 19.27 9.49 -6.45
CA ARG A 143 19.98 10.76 -6.26
C ARG A 143 20.95 11.03 -7.41
N MET A 144 21.71 10.04 -7.83
CA MET A 144 22.65 10.18 -8.97
C MET A 144 21.92 10.54 -10.26
N LYS A 145 20.79 9.90 -10.58
CA LYS A 145 19.98 10.27 -11.73
C LYS A 145 19.43 11.71 -11.67
N GLY A 146 19.09 12.17 -10.47
CA GLY A 146 18.65 13.56 -10.25
C GLY A 146 19.75 14.57 -10.50
N VAL A 147 20.99 14.29 -10.07
CA VAL A 147 22.16 15.12 -10.31
C VAL A 147 22.47 15.16 -11.82
N LEU A 148 22.52 14.00 -12.47
CA LEU A 148 22.85 13.91 -13.89
C LEU A 148 21.85 14.67 -14.77
N ARG A 149 20.55 14.62 -14.45
CA ARG A 149 19.53 15.43 -15.15
C ARG A 149 19.69 16.93 -15.00
N ARG A 150 20.30 17.41 -13.91
CA ARG A 150 20.61 18.84 -13.72
C ARG A 150 21.82 19.31 -14.55
N TRP A 151 22.73 18.38 -14.87
CA TRP A 151 23.92 18.69 -15.68
C TRP A 151 23.68 18.66 -17.20
N ILE A 152 22.61 18.01 -17.64
CA ILE A 152 22.25 17.87 -19.05
C ILE A 152 21.22 18.95 -19.49
N ARG A 153 20.78 19.82 -18.59
CA ARG A 153 19.96 21.01 -18.88
C ARG A 153 20.81 22.26 -18.85
#